data_4b2ad3960b22843c287ffbe6f926ec70
#
_entry.id   4b2ad3960b22843c287ffbe6f926ec70
#
_cell.length_a   1.000
_cell.length_b   1.000
_cell.length_c   1.000
_cell.angle_alpha   90.00
_cell.angle_beta   90.00
_cell.angle_gamma   90.00
#
_symmetry.space_group_name_H-M   'P 1'
#
loop_
_entity.id
_entity.type
_entity.pdbx_description
1 polymer ?
#
loop_
_entity_poly.entity_id
_entity_poly.type
_entity_poly.pdbx_seq_one_letter_code
_entity_poly.pdbx_strand_id
1 'polypeptide(L)'
;MKKDFVHLHLHSQYSLLDGAIKFDELFDEVKKQGMTSVALTDHGNLFGAYEFYKNGKKKGIKPILGCEVYIAKDHKNKNPENNKTHHLTVLCMNMEGYENLCSLVSKGHLEGFYRKPRIDRKMLF
;
A
#
# COMPACT_ATOMS: atom_id res chain seq x y z
N MET A 1 7.98 -28.11 11.41
CA MET A 1 8.34 -27.13 10.36
C MET A 1 7.78 -25.77 10.76
N LYS A 2 8.63 -24.74 10.95
CA LYS A 2 8.17 -23.36 11.04
C LYS A 2 7.51 -23.04 9.69
N LYS A 3 6.21 -22.78 9.66
CA LYS A 3 5.54 -22.28 8.47
C LYS A 3 5.89 -20.81 8.37
N ASP A 4 6.70 -20.42 7.38
CA ASP A 4 6.97 -19.02 7.08
C ASP A 4 5.68 -18.38 6.58
N PHE A 5 5.12 -17.46 7.39
CA PHE A 5 3.96 -16.69 7.04
C PHE A 5 4.36 -15.24 6.83
N VAL A 6 3.78 -14.58 5.84
CA VAL A 6 4.00 -13.16 5.55
C VAL A 6 2.65 -12.47 5.37
N HIS A 7 2.38 -11.43 6.14
CA HIS A 7 1.25 -10.55 5.90
C HIS A 7 1.54 -9.70 4.67
N LEU A 8 0.74 -9.88 3.61
CA LEU A 8 0.86 -9.15 2.34
C LEU A 8 -0.19 -8.04 2.17
N HIS A 9 -1.13 -7.91 3.09
CA HIS A 9 -2.19 -6.92 3.09
C HIS A 9 -2.34 -6.35 4.50
N LEU A 10 -1.79 -5.15 4.73
CA LEU A 10 -1.72 -4.54 6.05
C LEU A 10 -1.84 -3.03 5.92
N HIS A 11 -2.68 -2.43 6.77
CA HIS A 11 -2.88 -0.99 6.86
C HIS A 11 -2.25 -0.44 8.15
N SER A 12 -1.51 0.66 8.02
CA SER A 12 -0.92 1.38 9.13
C SER A 12 -1.77 2.57 9.58
N GLN A 13 -1.26 3.31 10.58
CA GLN A 13 -1.86 4.58 11.01
C GLN A 13 -2.05 5.61 9.88
N TYR A 14 -1.39 5.44 8.73
CA TYR A 14 -1.56 6.30 7.55
C TYR A 14 -2.80 5.96 6.70
N SER A 15 -3.49 4.86 7.01
CA SER A 15 -4.86 4.57 6.55
C SER A 15 -5.85 5.17 7.56
N LEU A 16 -6.05 6.49 7.50
CA LEU A 16 -6.58 7.34 8.59
C LEU A 16 -7.91 6.91 9.21
N LEU A 17 -8.76 6.17 8.49
CA LEU A 17 -10.09 5.79 8.98
C LEU A 17 -10.15 4.41 9.63
N ASP A 18 -9.21 3.52 9.31
CA ASP A 18 -9.27 2.11 9.72
C ASP A 18 -7.92 1.51 10.16
N GLY A 19 -6.82 2.23 9.97
CA GLY A 19 -5.49 1.79 10.37
C GLY A 19 -5.04 2.38 11.72
N ALA A 20 -4.56 1.53 12.63
CA ALA A 20 -4.04 1.95 13.94
C ALA A 20 -2.62 1.46 14.20
N ILE A 21 -2.03 0.70 13.30
CA ILE A 21 -0.73 0.05 13.49
C ILE A 21 0.39 1.09 13.36
N LYS A 22 1.24 1.15 14.40
CA LYS A 22 2.50 1.90 14.40
C LYS A 22 3.66 0.98 14.02
N PHE A 23 4.64 1.50 13.30
CA PHE A 23 5.69 0.66 12.71
C PHE A 23 6.62 0.02 13.74
N ASP A 24 7.00 0.72 14.81
CA ASP A 24 7.88 0.15 15.82
C ASP A 24 7.23 -1.07 16.50
N GLU A 25 5.97 -0.95 16.89
CA GLU A 25 5.19 -2.03 17.49
C GLU A 25 4.97 -3.19 16.50
N LEU A 26 4.71 -2.88 15.23
CA LEU A 26 4.52 -3.86 14.17
C LEU A 26 5.76 -4.75 13.99
N PHE A 27 6.93 -4.14 13.84
CA PHE A 27 8.14 -4.90 13.58
C PHE A 27 8.58 -5.73 14.80
N ASP A 28 8.33 -5.24 16.01
CA ASP A 28 8.58 -6.02 17.23
C ASP A 28 7.66 -7.23 17.31
N GLU A 29 6.37 -7.07 16.98
CA GLU A 29 5.42 -8.20 16.97
C GLU A 29 5.73 -9.20 15.84
N VAL A 30 6.03 -8.73 14.62
CA VAL A 30 6.47 -9.58 13.49
C VAL A 30 7.66 -10.45 13.88
N LYS A 31 8.64 -9.84 14.53
CA LYS A 31 9.84 -10.56 15.00
C LYS A 31 9.52 -11.56 16.11
N LYS A 32 8.70 -11.19 17.07
CA LYS A 32 8.25 -12.05 18.19
C LYS A 32 7.52 -13.29 17.67
N GLN A 33 6.71 -13.13 16.63
CA GLN A 33 6.01 -14.24 15.97
C GLN A 33 6.90 -15.08 15.05
N GLY A 34 8.18 -14.72 14.91
CA GLY A 34 9.16 -15.44 14.11
C GLY A 34 9.00 -15.25 12.59
N MET A 35 8.27 -14.22 12.16
CA MET A 35 8.18 -13.82 10.76
C MET A 35 9.43 -13.04 10.34
N THR A 36 9.82 -13.16 9.08
CA THR A 36 11.02 -12.50 8.52
C THR A 36 10.69 -11.34 7.59
N SER A 37 9.42 -11.20 7.23
CA SER A 37 8.95 -10.22 6.24
C SER A 37 7.54 -9.76 6.57
N VAL A 38 7.19 -8.55 6.15
CA VAL A 38 5.82 -8.00 6.23
C VAL A 38 5.64 -6.94 5.15
N ALA A 39 4.44 -6.84 4.59
CA ALA A 39 4.09 -5.79 3.63
C ALA A 39 3.38 -4.62 4.30
N LEU A 40 3.50 -3.44 3.69
CA LEU A 40 2.68 -2.27 3.95
C LEU A 40 1.86 -1.98 2.70
N THR A 41 0.54 -1.90 2.85
CA THR A 41 -0.41 -1.70 1.75
C THR A 41 -1.52 -0.73 2.15
N ASP A 42 -1.16 0.48 2.57
CA ASP A 42 -2.11 1.50 2.98
C ASP A 42 -3.09 1.88 1.86
N HIS A 43 -4.25 2.40 2.23
CA HIS A 43 -5.30 2.81 1.32
C HIS A 43 -4.89 4.02 0.48
N GLY A 44 -4.63 3.81 -0.81
CA GLY A 44 -4.44 4.84 -1.82
C GLY A 44 -3.27 5.79 -1.56
N ASN A 45 -2.32 5.42 -0.70
CA ASN A 45 -1.18 6.26 -0.37
C ASN A 45 0.10 5.47 -0.08
N LEU A 46 1.23 6.18 -0.10
CA LEU A 46 2.56 5.69 0.25
C LEU A 46 3.19 6.57 1.35
N PHE A 47 2.38 7.22 2.17
CA PHE A 47 2.86 8.21 3.16
C PHE A 47 3.84 7.61 4.16
N GLY A 48 3.60 6.38 4.59
CA GLY A 48 4.46 5.66 5.52
C GLY A 48 5.57 4.84 4.88
N ALA A 49 5.68 4.78 3.55
CA ALA A 49 6.56 3.84 2.86
C ALA A 49 8.03 3.96 3.25
N TYR A 50 8.57 5.18 3.31
CA TYR A 50 9.96 5.42 3.70
C TYR A 50 10.23 5.05 5.17
N GLU A 51 9.37 5.48 6.07
CA GLU A 51 9.48 5.18 7.50
C GLU A 51 9.40 3.67 7.75
N PHE A 52 8.43 3.00 7.12
CA PHE A 52 8.28 1.55 7.18
C PHE A 52 9.52 0.81 6.68
N TYR A 53 10.04 1.20 5.51
CA TYR A 53 11.25 0.61 4.93
C TYR A 53 12.45 0.76 5.88
N LYS A 54 12.69 1.98 6.38
CA LYS A 54 13.81 2.28 7.28
C LYS A 54 13.73 1.47 8.57
N ASN A 55 12.54 1.41 9.19
CA ASN A 55 12.32 0.67 10.43
C ASN A 55 12.47 -0.85 10.22
N GLY A 56 11.94 -1.41 9.14
CA GLY A 56 12.10 -2.82 8.81
C GLY A 56 13.57 -3.21 8.64
N LYS A 57 14.33 -2.43 7.89
CA LYS A 57 15.78 -2.66 7.73
C LYS A 57 16.52 -2.60 9.06
N LYS A 58 16.21 -1.62 9.91
CA LYS A 58 16.81 -1.47 11.25
C LYS A 58 16.52 -2.67 12.16
N LYS A 59 15.31 -3.21 12.10
CA LYS A 59 14.85 -4.35 12.91
C LYS A 59 15.26 -5.72 12.32
N GLY A 60 15.85 -5.76 11.12
CA GLY A 60 16.25 -6.99 10.42
C GLY A 60 15.07 -7.77 9.84
N ILE A 61 13.94 -7.11 9.60
CA ILE A 61 12.75 -7.65 8.93
C ILE A 61 12.71 -7.11 7.50
N LYS A 62 12.41 -7.97 6.52
CA LYS A 62 12.27 -7.56 5.12
C LYS A 62 10.98 -6.75 4.94
N PRO A 63 11.05 -5.43 4.68
CA PRO A 63 9.88 -4.63 4.37
C PRO A 63 9.49 -4.84 2.91
N ILE A 64 8.22 -5.13 2.65
CA ILE A 64 7.64 -5.22 1.31
C ILE A 64 6.74 -4.00 1.12
N LEU A 65 7.07 -3.14 0.15
CA LEU A 65 6.29 -1.94 -0.12
C LEU A 65 5.16 -2.23 -1.09
N GLY A 66 4.01 -1.66 -0.84
CA GLY A 66 2.83 -1.77 -1.69
C GLY A 66 1.79 -0.71 -1.37
N CYS A 67 0.64 -0.84 -1.99
CA CYS A 67 -0.51 0.05 -1.78
C CYS A 67 -1.80 -0.70 -2.13
N GLU A 68 -2.86 -0.47 -1.39
CA GLU A 68 -4.20 -0.87 -1.78
C GLU A 68 -4.82 0.26 -2.61
N VAL A 69 -4.76 0.13 -3.94
CA VAL A 69 -5.24 1.15 -4.87
C VAL A 69 -6.75 1.00 -5.14
N TYR A 70 -7.40 2.12 -5.46
CA TYR A 70 -8.81 2.17 -5.82
C TYR A 70 -8.97 2.16 -7.33
N ILE A 71 -9.53 1.08 -7.88
CA ILE A 71 -9.76 0.92 -9.32
C ILE A 71 -11.17 1.39 -9.67
N ALA A 72 -11.27 2.44 -10.49
CA ALA A 72 -12.50 2.92 -11.11
C ALA A 72 -12.61 2.40 -12.55
N LYS A 73 -13.79 2.49 -13.14
CA LYS A 73 -13.99 2.21 -14.57
C LYS A 73 -13.24 3.20 -15.46
N ASP A 74 -13.26 4.47 -15.07
CA ASP A 74 -12.54 5.58 -15.69
C ASP A 74 -12.14 6.56 -14.58
N HIS A 75 -10.84 6.74 -14.33
CA HIS A 75 -10.35 7.57 -13.24
C HIS A 75 -10.65 9.07 -13.43
N LYS A 76 -10.78 9.53 -14.68
CA LYS A 76 -11.09 10.94 -15.02
C LYS A 76 -12.57 11.28 -14.91
N ASN A 77 -13.45 10.29 -15.02
CA ASN A 77 -14.88 10.51 -14.90
C ASN A 77 -15.30 10.68 -13.43
N LYS A 78 -15.68 11.90 -13.06
CA LYS A 78 -16.06 12.29 -11.69
C LYS A 78 -17.59 12.33 -11.46
N ASN A 79 -18.36 11.70 -12.33
CA ASN A 79 -19.81 11.59 -12.15
C ASN A 79 -20.16 10.63 -11.01
N PRO A 80 -21.20 10.93 -10.21
CA PRO A 80 -21.66 10.07 -9.11
C PRO A 80 -21.93 8.62 -9.53
N GLU A 81 -22.43 8.40 -10.75
CA GLU A 81 -22.71 7.08 -11.31
C GLU A 81 -21.45 6.23 -11.52
N ASN A 82 -20.29 6.88 -11.73
CA ASN A 82 -18.98 6.24 -11.89
C ASN A 82 -18.19 6.13 -10.56
N ASN A 83 -18.86 6.26 -9.42
CA ASN A 83 -18.19 6.30 -8.12
C ASN A 83 -17.83 4.92 -7.56
N LYS A 84 -18.31 3.85 -8.19
CA LYS A 84 -17.97 2.48 -7.77
C LYS A 84 -16.50 2.22 -8.02
N THR A 85 -15.80 1.82 -6.96
CA THR A 85 -14.39 1.42 -7.02
C THR A 85 -14.20 0.02 -6.48
N HIS A 86 -13.17 -0.65 -6.96
CA HIS A 86 -12.69 -1.92 -6.44
C HIS A 86 -11.30 -1.71 -5.83
N HIS A 87 -10.95 -2.51 -4.84
CA HIS A 87 -9.63 -2.50 -4.23
C HIS A 87 -8.73 -3.51 -4.92
N LEU A 88 -7.49 -3.12 -5.16
CA LEU A 88 -6.44 -4.00 -5.65
C LEU A 88 -5.18 -3.77 -4.81
N THR A 89 -4.71 -4.81 -4.15
CA THR A 89 -3.42 -4.78 -3.47
C THR A 89 -2.31 -4.99 -4.48
N VAL A 90 -1.40 -4.02 -4.59
CA VAL A 90 -0.21 -4.08 -5.45
C VAL A 90 1.05 -4.03 -4.59
N LEU A 91 2.05 -4.84 -4.96
CA LEU A 91 3.32 -4.96 -4.25
C LEU A 91 4.48 -4.66 -5.19
N CYS A 92 5.49 -3.95 -4.69
CA CYS A 92 6.69 -3.64 -5.44
C CYS A 92 7.66 -4.83 -5.42
N MET A 93 8.09 -5.29 -6.58
CA MET A 93 9.09 -6.35 -6.70
C MET A 93 10.52 -5.81 -6.54
N ASN A 94 10.76 -4.58 -6.99
CA ASN A 94 12.07 -3.93 -7.03
C ASN A 94 11.92 -2.40 -7.02
N MET A 95 13.01 -1.66 -7.20
CA MET A 95 13.01 -0.20 -7.22
C MET A 95 12.17 0.37 -8.38
N GLU A 96 12.26 -0.21 -9.57
CA GLU A 96 11.44 0.19 -10.71
C GLU A 96 9.94 0.07 -10.41
N GLY A 97 9.54 -1.05 -9.78
CA GLY A 97 8.15 -1.23 -9.31
C GLY A 97 7.72 -0.19 -8.28
N TYR A 98 8.63 0.24 -7.41
CA TYR A 98 8.37 1.30 -6.44
C TYR A 98 8.18 2.67 -7.13
N GLU A 99 9.04 3.03 -8.07
CA GLU A 99 8.93 4.27 -8.85
C GLU A 99 7.63 4.30 -9.67
N ASN A 100 7.28 3.18 -10.31
CA ASN A 100 6.02 3.02 -11.03
C ASN A 100 4.82 3.17 -10.09
N LEU A 101 4.86 2.58 -8.90
CA LEU A 101 3.79 2.72 -7.90
C LEU A 101 3.68 4.16 -7.39
N CYS A 102 4.77 4.86 -7.16
CA CYS A 102 4.77 6.28 -6.80
C CYS A 102 4.08 7.12 -7.89
N SER A 103 4.42 6.89 -9.16
CA SER A 103 3.80 7.56 -10.29
C SER A 103 2.30 7.27 -10.37
N LEU A 104 1.91 6.00 -10.22
CA LEU A 104 0.52 5.55 -10.27
C LEU A 104 -0.33 6.18 -9.16
N VAL A 105 0.14 6.14 -7.93
CA VAL A 105 -0.55 6.74 -6.76
C VAL A 105 -0.65 8.26 -6.93
N SER A 106 0.43 8.92 -7.37
CA SER A 106 0.42 10.37 -7.63
C SER A 106 -0.61 10.76 -8.68
N LYS A 107 -0.70 10.04 -9.79
CA LYS A 107 -1.74 10.27 -10.81
C LYS A 107 -3.15 10.04 -10.26
N GLY A 108 -3.33 9.03 -9.41
CA GLY A 108 -4.60 8.79 -8.73
C GLY A 108 -5.05 10.01 -7.90
N HIS A 109 -4.13 10.68 -7.22
CA HIS A 109 -4.41 11.90 -6.46
C HIS A 109 -4.61 13.13 -7.36
N LEU A 110 -3.75 13.33 -8.37
CA LEU A 110 -3.76 14.54 -9.20
C LEU A 110 -4.88 14.55 -10.25
N GLU A 111 -5.13 13.41 -10.87
CA GLU A 111 -6.07 13.30 -12.00
C GLU A 111 -7.36 12.57 -11.61
N GLY A 112 -7.25 11.52 -10.81
CA GLY A 112 -8.34 10.58 -10.51
C GLY A 112 -9.13 10.87 -9.25
N PHE A 113 -8.80 11.93 -8.49
CA PHE A 113 -9.41 12.16 -7.19
C PHE A 113 -10.90 12.52 -7.32
N TYR A 114 -11.73 11.65 -6.77
CA TYR A 114 -13.14 11.89 -6.51
C TYR A 114 -13.53 11.11 -5.25
N ARG A 115 -13.65 11.82 -4.11
CA ARG A 115 -13.80 11.29 -2.74
C ARG A 115 -12.58 10.48 -2.25
N LYS A 116 -11.86 9.81 -3.15
CA LYS A 116 -10.63 9.04 -2.92
C LYS A 116 -9.75 9.06 -4.18
N PRO A 117 -8.45 8.79 -4.06
CA PRO A 117 -7.56 8.72 -5.22
C PRO A 117 -7.88 7.46 -6.03
N ARG A 118 -8.30 7.63 -7.27
CA ARG A 118 -8.71 6.53 -8.15
C ARG A 118 -7.76 6.40 -9.32
N ILE A 119 -7.47 5.18 -9.68
CA ILE A 119 -6.82 4.83 -10.94
C ILE A 119 -7.79 3.98 -11.78
N ASP A 120 -7.44 3.68 -13.00
CA ASP A 120 -8.17 2.73 -13.83
C ASP A 120 -7.25 1.64 -14.38
N ARG A 121 -7.87 0.65 -15.02
CA ARG A 121 -7.14 -0.50 -15.56
C ARG A 121 -6.09 -0.12 -16.60
N LYS A 122 -6.29 0.94 -17.39
CA LYS A 122 -5.35 1.37 -18.43
C LYS A 122 -4.05 1.91 -17.86
N MET A 123 -4.06 2.36 -16.61
CA MET A 123 -2.88 2.88 -15.93
C MET A 123 -1.98 1.76 -15.36
N LEU A 124 -2.45 0.51 -15.32
CA LEU A 124 -1.71 -0.64 -14.79
C LEU A 124 -0.86 -1.36 -15.85
N PHE A 125 -1.06 -1.06 -17.15
CA PHE A 125 -0.43 -1.77 -18.27
C PHE A 125 0.25 -0.82 -19.24
#